data_5460f555afbd0fb969e6ff281e07ff24
#
_entry.id   5460f555afbd0fb969e6ff281e07ff24
#
_cell.length_a   1.000
_cell.length_b   1.000
_cell.length_c   1.000
_cell.angle_alpha   90.00
_cell.angle_beta   90.00
_cell.angle_gamma   90.00
#
_symmetry.space_group_name_H-M   'P 1'
#
loop_
_entity.id
_entity.type
_entity.pdbx_description
1 polymer ?
#
loop_
_entity_poly.entity_id
_entity_poly.type
_entity_poly.pdbx_seq_one_letter_code
_entity_poly.pdbx_strand_id
1 'polypeptide(L)'
;MQGLMMNRPLRVNDIITFAAEVHGDSEVVSVTVEGGMHRSTYRDIEKRTRQLGRVLTKLGVSQGNRVATLAWNGYRHLELYYGIAGIGAVCHTINPRLSSEQMIYIVNHAEDKVIFVDATLVPLLEKIAPKLETVEKYIIINAPENFSTSLLNTLYYED
;
A
#
# COMPACT_ATOMS: atom_id res chain seq x y z
N MET A 1 36.79 -1.17 -21.94
CA MET A 1 35.73 -0.36 -22.59
C MET A 1 34.55 -0.31 -21.60
N GLN A 2 34.17 0.84 -21.13
CA GLN A 2 32.95 0.95 -20.32
C GLN A 2 31.76 0.81 -21.26
N GLY A 3 30.80 -0.05 -20.91
CA GLY A 3 29.59 -0.24 -21.70
C GLY A 3 28.72 1.05 -21.73
N LEU A 4 27.85 1.16 -22.73
CA LEU A 4 26.90 2.27 -22.87
C LEU A 4 25.66 2.14 -21.95
N MET A 5 25.68 1.20 -21.00
CA MET A 5 24.61 0.98 -20.03
C MET A 5 24.63 2.06 -18.95
N MET A 6 23.45 2.49 -18.51
CA MET A 6 23.32 3.37 -17.35
C MET A 6 23.97 2.75 -16.10
N ASN A 7 24.79 3.52 -15.42
CA ASN A 7 25.31 3.15 -14.09
C ASN A 7 24.34 3.59 -12.98
N ARG A 8 23.05 3.26 -13.15
CA ARG A 8 21.99 3.57 -12.20
C ARG A 8 21.04 2.37 -12.12
N PRO A 9 20.67 1.90 -10.92
CA PRO A 9 19.70 0.82 -10.76
C PRO A 9 18.31 1.27 -11.26
N LEU A 10 17.58 0.36 -11.90
CA LEU A 10 16.18 0.56 -12.28
C LEU A 10 15.31 0.36 -11.02
N ARG A 11 14.82 1.46 -10.45
CA ARG A 11 13.96 1.43 -9.26
C ARG A 11 12.55 1.85 -9.62
N VAL A 12 11.56 1.13 -9.12
CA VAL A 12 10.14 1.44 -9.31
C VAL A 12 9.82 2.88 -8.88
N ASN A 13 10.43 3.33 -7.78
CA ASN A 13 10.20 4.67 -7.24
C ASN A 13 10.69 5.81 -8.14
N ASP A 14 11.65 5.54 -9.03
CA ASP A 14 12.13 6.55 -9.99
C ASP A 14 11.04 6.94 -10.99
N ILE A 15 10.04 6.08 -11.23
CA ILE A 15 8.90 6.36 -12.11
C ILE A 15 8.04 7.50 -11.56
N ILE A 16 7.64 7.41 -10.29
CA ILE A 16 6.79 8.46 -9.68
C ILE A 16 7.58 9.76 -9.47
N THR A 17 8.86 9.67 -9.13
CA THR A 17 9.73 10.85 -9.02
C THR A 17 9.85 11.57 -10.37
N PHE A 18 10.11 10.84 -11.45
CA PHE A 18 10.15 11.40 -12.79
C PHE A 18 8.80 12.01 -13.20
N ALA A 19 7.68 11.31 -12.94
CA ALA A 19 6.36 11.84 -13.23
C ALA A 19 6.07 13.16 -12.48
N ALA A 20 6.47 13.25 -11.22
CA ALA A 20 6.31 14.47 -10.42
C ALA A 20 7.19 15.63 -10.90
N GLU A 21 8.40 15.35 -11.39
CA GLU A 21 9.33 16.36 -11.89
C GLU A 21 8.95 16.89 -13.28
N VAL A 22 8.58 15.99 -14.19
CA VAL A 22 8.36 16.32 -15.62
C VAL A 22 6.89 16.59 -15.93
N HIS A 23 5.98 15.88 -15.27
CA HIS A 23 4.54 15.93 -15.47
C HIS A 23 3.77 16.26 -14.18
N GLY A 24 4.39 17.03 -13.29
CA GLY A 24 3.93 17.26 -11.92
C GLY A 24 2.50 17.79 -11.81
N ASP A 25 2.05 18.59 -12.77
CA ASP A 25 0.71 19.20 -12.78
C ASP A 25 -0.34 18.36 -13.55
N SER A 26 0.05 17.23 -14.14
CA SER A 26 -0.89 16.31 -14.78
C SER A 26 -1.77 15.63 -13.75
N GLU A 27 -3.08 15.59 -14.02
CA GLU A 27 -4.07 15.03 -13.10
C GLU A 27 -4.00 13.51 -13.00
N VAL A 28 -4.21 13.03 -11.78
CA VAL A 28 -4.53 11.64 -11.44
C VAL A 28 -5.96 11.63 -10.91
N VAL A 29 -6.87 10.98 -11.62
CA VAL A 29 -8.28 10.91 -11.26
C VAL A 29 -8.65 9.49 -10.85
N SER A 30 -9.25 9.34 -9.67
CA SER A 30 -9.71 8.05 -9.15
C SER A 30 -11.18 8.13 -8.76
N VAL A 31 -11.95 7.13 -9.17
CA VAL A 31 -13.25 6.88 -8.56
C VAL A 31 -12.99 6.23 -7.20
N THR A 32 -13.53 6.82 -6.14
CA THR A 32 -13.29 6.33 -4.77
C THR A 32 -14.32 5.29 -4.36
N VAL A 33 -13.94 4.39 -3.46
CA VAL A 33 -14.83 3.36 -2.92
C VAL A 33 -15.93 3.99 -2.06
N GLU A 34 -15.63 5.13 -1.44
CA GLU A 34 -16.57 5.93 -0.64
C GLU A 34 -17.63 6.66 -1.50
N GLY A 35 -17.43 6.67 -2.80
CA GLY A 35 -18.23 7.40 -3.78
C GLY A 35 -17.61 8.73 -4.19
N GLY A 36 -17.92 9.17 -5.40
CA GLY A 36 -17.36 10.39 -5.98
C GLY A 36 -16.00 10.18 -6.67
N MET A 37 -15.33 11.29 -6.95
CA MET A 37 -14.04 11.31 -7.65
C MET A 37 -13.01 12.09 -6.83
N HIS A 38 -11.87 11.48 -6.61
CA HIS A 38 -10.68 12.15 -6.09
C HIS A 38 -9.82 12.64 -7.26
N ARG A 39 -9.38 13.88 -7.20
CA ARG A 39 -8.46 14.50 -8.16
C ARG A 39 -7.21 14.98 -7.45
N SER A 40 -6.09 14.57 -7.92
CA SER A 40 -4.76 14.97 -7.45
C SER A 40 -3.82 15.12 -8.64
N THR A 41 -2.60 15.54 -8.41
CA THR A 41 -1.56 15.62 -9.42
C THR A 41 -0.47 14.59 -9.13
N TYR A 42 0.43 14.31 -10.10
CA TYR A 42 1.60 13.47 -9.84
C TYR A 42 2.48 14.02 -8.73
N ARG A 43 2.54 15.34 -8.58
CA ARG A 43 3.27 16.01 -7.50
C ARG A 43 2.66 15.70 -6.13
N ASP A 44 1.33 15.69 -6.05
CA ASP A 44 0.62 15.35 -4.82
C ASP A 44 0.82 13.87 -4.46
N ILE A 45 0.68 12.96 -5.43
CA ILE A 45 0.90 11.52 -5.24
C ILE A 45 2.34 11.26 -4.75
N GLU A 46 3.33 11.87 -5.38
CA GLU A 46 4.74 11.71 -4.99
C GLU A 46 4.99 12.20 -3.55
N LYS A 47 4.45 13.37 -3.19
CA LYS A 47 4.55 13.92 -1.84
C LYS A 47 3.95 12.96 -0.80
N ARG A 48 2.73 12.46 -1.04
CA ARG A 48 2.05 11.50 -0.15
C ARG A 48 2.78 10.16 -0.08
N THR A 49 3.30 9.68 -1.21
CA THR A 49 4.17 8.50 -1.28
C THR A 49 5.37 8.61 -0.34
N ARG A 50 6.05 9.77 -0.31
CA ARG A 50 7.17 10.00 0.62
C ARG A 50 6.72 10.06 2.07
N GLN A 51 5.56 10.65 2.36
CA GLN A 51 4.98 10.67 3.70
C GLN A 51 4.71 9.23 4.18
N LEU A 52 4.05 8.43 3.35
CA LEU A 52 3.78 7.02 3.62
C LEU A 52 5.06 6.23 3.90
N GLY A 53 6.10 6.40 3.09
CA GLY A 53 7.39 5.73 3.32
C GLY A 53 8.00 6.06 4.70
N ARG A 54 7.89 7.33 5.14
CA ARG A 54 8.36 7.74 6.47
C ARG A 54 7.53 7.10 7.59
N VAL A 55 6.20 7.02 7.42
CA VAL A 55 5.32 6.37 8.41
C VAL A 55 5.63 4.88 8.50
N LEU A 56 5.75 4.18 7.36
CA LEU A 56 6.12 2.76 7.34
C LEU A 56 7.44 2.49 8.08
N THR A 57 8.46 3.34 7.85
CA THR A 57 9.74 3.24 8.57
C THR A 57 9.55 3.43 10.08
N LYS A 58 8.74 4.40 10.51
CA LYS A 58 8.41 4.59 11.95
C LYS A 58 7.65 3.40 12.54
N LEU A 59 6.84 2.72 11.74
CA LEU A 59 6.12 1.49 12.13
C LEU A 59 7.02 0.25 12.16
N GLY A 60 8.32 0.38 11.88
CA GLY A 60 9.29 -0.70 11.92
C GLY A 60 9.43 -1.49 10.60
N VAL A 61 8.83 -1.01 9.51
CA VAL A 61 9.04 -1.62 8.20
C VAL A 61 10.41 -1.23 7.66
N SER A 62 11.19 -2.21 7.27
CA SER A 62 12.55 -2.07 6.73
C SER A 62 12.68 -2.70 5.34
N GLN A 63 13.82 -2.47 4.72
CA GLN A 63 14.15 -3.07 3.42
C GLN A 63 13.97 -4.60 3.46
N GLY A 64 13.32 -5.14 2.44
CA GLY A 64 13.04 -6.56 2.29
C GLY A 64 11.80 -7.05 3.07
N ASN A 65 11.22 -6.26 3.97
CA ASN A 65 9.94 -6.62 4.58
C ASN A 65 8.82 -6.62 3.52
N ARG A 66 7.83 -7.47 3.72
CA ARG A 66 6.62 -7.51 2.87
C ARG A 66 5.51 -6.76 3.56
N VAL A 67 4.84 -5.94 2.78
CA VAL A 67 3.68 -5.15 3.19
C VAL A 67 2.55 -5.51 2.24
N ALA A 68 1.52 -6.14 2.77
CA ALA A 68 0.39 -6.60 1.97
C ALA A 68 -0.61 -5.47 1.72
N THR A 69 -1.28 -5.55 0.57
CA THR A 69 -2.41 -4.69 0.24
C THR A 69 -3.61 -5.53 -0.18
N LEU A 70 -4.71 -5.42 0.53
CA LEU A 70 -6.01 -5.97 0.20
C LEU A 70 -6.93 -4.79 -0.13
N ALA A 71 -6.79 -4.25 -1.34
CA ALA A 71 -7.33 -2.95 -1.69
C ALA A 71 -7.83 -2.89 -3.13
N TRP A 72 -8.83 -2.05 -3.37
CA TRP A 72 -9.28 -1.71 -4.71
C TRP A 72 -8.31 -0.72 -5.38
N ASN A 73 -8.31 -0.67 -6.71
CA ASN A 73 -7.50 0.29 -7.45
C ASN A 73 -8.03 1.71 -7.24
N GLY A 74 -7.16 2.57 -6.72
CA GLY A 74 -7.44 3.96 -6.45
C GLY A 74 -6.16 4.73 -6.15
N TYR A 75 -6.26 6.04 -5.90
CA TYR A 75 -5.09 6.89 -5.65
C TYR A 75 -4.28 6.44 -4.41
N ARG A 76 -4.95 6.02 -3.33
CA ARG A 76 -4.27 5.51 -2.12
C ARG A 76 -3.49 4.23 -2.41
N HIS A 77 -4.06 3.32 -3.23
CA HIS A 77 -3.34 2.10 -3.63
C HIS A 77 -2.13 2.43 -4.52
N LEU A 78 -2.23 3.46 -5.38
CA LEU A 78 -1.11 3.97 -6.15
C LEU A 78 0.00 4.52 -5.24
N GLU A 79 -0.36 5.28 -4.20
CA GLU A 79 0.58 5.74 -3.17
C GLU A 79 1.27 4.58 -2.45
N LEU A 80 0.53 3.51 -2.13
CA LEU A 80 1.06 2.30 -1.50
C LEU A 80 2.12 1.62 -2.37
N TYR A 81 1.88 1.43 -3.66
CA TYR A 81 2.87 0.83 -4.56
C TYR A 81 4.22 1.54 -4.50
N TYR A 82 4.20 2.86 -4.60
CA TYR A 82 5.44 3.63 -4.61
C TYR A 82 6.01 3.87 -3.20
N GLY A 83 5.17 4.04 -2.19
CA GLY A 83 5.59 4.28 -0.81
C GLY A 83 6.29 3.08 -0.21
N ILE A 84 5.74 1.88 -0.42
CA ILE A 84 6.34 0.63 0.04
C ILE A 84 7.64 0.34 -0.71
N ALA A 85 7.61 0.40 -2.06
CA ALA A 85 8.81 0.19 -2.87
C ALA A 85 9.89 1.25 -2.61
N GLY A 86 9.49 2.48 -2.29
CA GLY A 86 10.39 3.61 -2.04
C GLY A 86 11.32 3.44 -0.83
N ILE A 87 10.94 2.64 0.14
CA ILE A 87 11.76 2.28 1.30
C ILE A 87 12.48 0.92 1.14
N GLY A 88 12.39 0.32 -0.04
CA GLY A 88 12.97 -0.99 -0.34
C GLY A 88 12.20 -2.18 0.24
N ALA A 89 10.97 -1.97 0.69
CA ALA A 89 10.04 -3.03 1.07
C ALA A 89 9.32 -3.61 -0.16
N VAL A 90 8.70 -4.76 -0.01
CA VAL A 90 7.97 -5.47 -1.07
C VAL A 90 6.48 -5.20 -0.92
N CYS A 91 5.85 -4.64 -1.94
CA CYS A 91 4.41 -4.50 -2.00
C CYS A 91 3.79 -5.83 -2.46
N HIS A 92 3.14 -6.52 -1.52
CA HIS A 92 2.46 -7.79 -1.77
C HIS A 92 0.96 -7.56 -1.98
N THR A 93 0.50 -7.60 -3.22
CA THR A 93 -0.92 -7.37 -3.54
C THR A 93 -1.72 -8.66 -3.41
N ILE A 94 -2.76 -8.63 -2.58
CA ILE A 94 -3.63 -9.78 -2.33
C ILE A 94 -4.91 -9.64 -3.15
N ASN A 95 -5.23 -10.68 -3.92
CA ASN A 95 -6.49 -10.71 -4.66
C ASN A 95 -7.65 -11.03 -3.72
N PRO A 96 -8.67 -10.15 -3.57
CA PRO A 96 -9.81 -10.35 -2.68
C PRO A 96 -10.74 -11.51 -3.10
N ARG A 97 -10.54 -12.07 -4.28
CA ARG A 97 -11.34 -13.22 -4.79
C ARG A 97 -10.74 -14.57 -4.42
N LEU A 98 -9.62 -14.61 -3.75
CA LEU A 98 -9.03 -15.86 -3.24
C LEU A 98 -9.87 -16.44 -2.11
N SER A 99 -9.80 -17.76 -1.93
CA SER A 99 -10.39 -18.40 -0.76
C SER A 99 -9.66 -17.97 0.52
N SER A 100 -10.34 -18.08 1.66
CA SER A 100 -9.73 -17.79 2.97
C SER A 100 -8.46 -18.61 3.20
N GLU A 101 -8.44 -19.88 2.81
CA GLU A 101 -7.28 -20.76 2.95
C GLU A 101 -6.09 -20.29 2.11
N GLN A 102 -6.36 -19.89 0.86
CA GLN A 102 -5.33 -19.34 -0.02
C GLN A 102 -4.76 -18.02 0.54
N MET A 103 -5.61 -17.12 1.02
CA MET A 103 -5.17 -15.86 1.61
C MET A 103 -4.31 -16.09 2.86
N ILE A 104 -4.71 -16.97 3.76
CA ILE A 104 -3.93 -17.33 4.94
C ILE A 104 -2.56 -17.88 4.51
N TYR A 105 -2.54 -18.79 3.55
CA TYR A 105 -1.30 -19.37 3.06
C TYR A 105 -0.35 -18.32 2.50
N ILE A 106 -0.81 -17.46 1.57
CA ILE A 106 0.08 -16.49 0.91
C ILE A 106 0.60 -15.41 1.87
N VAL A 107 -0.24 -14.95 2.82
CA VAL A 107 0.15 -13.97 3.83
C VAL A 107 1.22 -14.53 4.76
N ASN A 108 1.00 -15.73 5.29
CA ASN A 108 1.96 -16.38 6.18
C ASN A 108 3.23 -16.80 5.43
N HIS A 109 3.12 -17.31 4.20
CA HIS A 109 4.27 -17.68 3.37
C HIS A 109 5.13 -16.49 2.98
N ALA A 110 4.51 -15.35 2.66
CA ALA A 110 5.21 -14.11 2.40
C ALA A 110 5.77 -13.45 3.66
N GLU A 111 5.33 -13.89 4.86
CA GLU A 111 5.63 -13.27 6.15
C GLU A 111 5.28 -11.77 6.13
N ASP A 112 4.07 -11.42 5.68
CA ASP A 112 3.61 -10.05 5.65
C ASP A 112 3.56 -9.46 7.06
N LYS A 113 4.16 -8.28 7.26
CA LYS A 113 4.19 -7.59 8.56
C LYS A 113 3.03 -6.64 8.77
N VAL A 114 2.62 -5.98 7.71
CA VAL A 114 1.55 -4.98 7.72
C VAL A 114 0.59 -5.31 6.59
N ILE A 115 -0.70 -5.17 6.85
CA ILE A 115 -1.73 -5.27 5.81
C ILE A 115 -2.48 -3.95 5.72
N PHE A 116 -2.46 -3.33 4.54
CA PHE A 116 -3.39 -2.26 4.18
C PHE A 116 -4.66 -2.87 3.62
N VAL A 117 -5.81 -2.42 4.11
CA VAL A 117 -7.10 -2.99 3.70
C VAL A 117 -8.15 -1.91 3.45
N ASP A 118 -8.87 -2.00 2.34
CA ASP A 118 -10.08 -1.20 2.14
C ASP A 118 -11.16 -1.57 3.17
N ALA A 119 -11.86 -0.58 3.72
CA ALA A 119 -12.91 -0.80 4.72
C ALA A 119 -13.96 -1.82 4.27
N THR A 120 -14.31 -1.84 2.99
CA THR A 120 -15.25 -2.80 2.39
C THR A 120 -14.75 -4.25 2.43
N LEU A 121 -13.45 -4.47 2.55
CA LEU A 121 -12.81 -5.79 2.57
C LEU A 121 -12.42 -6.23 3.99
N VAL A 122 -12.57 -5.36 4.99
CA VAL A 122 -12.29 -5.69 6.40
C VAL A 122 -13.06 -6.93 6.88
N PRO A 123 -14.37 -7.12 6.58
CA PRO A 123 -15.07 -8.32 7.02
C PRO A 123 -14.49 -9.64 6.49
N LEU A 124 -13.82 -9.58 5.33
CA LEU A 124 -13.09 -10.72 4.78
C LEU A 124 -11.81 -10.99 5.58
N LEU A 125 -11.07 -9.93 5.91
CA LEU A 125 -9.83 -10.02 6.66
C LEU A 125 -10.07 -10.45 8.11
N GLU A 126 -11.12 -9.97 8.78
CA GLU A 126 -11.48 -10.36 10.14
C GLU A 126 -11.67 -11.89 10.30
N LYS A 127 -12.23 -12.55 9.29
CA LYS A 127 -12.42 -14.03 9.31
C LYS A 127 -11.12 -14.81 9.32
N ILE A 128 -10.06 -14.25 8.74
CA ILE A 128 -8.77 -14.94 8.60
C ILE A 128 -7.71 -14.42 9.56
N ALA A 129 -7.87 -13.20 10.10
CA ALA A 129 -6.90 -12.54 10.97
C ALA A 129 -6.40 -13.42 12.15
N PRO A 130 -7.24 -14.23 12.82
CA PRO A 130 -6.77 -15.13 13.89
C PRO A 130 -5.78 -16.20 13.44
N LYS A 131 -5.64 -16.43 12.12
CA LYS A 131 -4.74 -17.43 11.53
C LYS A 131 -3.52 -16.79 10.84
N LEU A 132 -3.38 -15.46 10.90
CA LEU A 132 -2.25 -14.73 10.34
C LEU A 132 -1.17 -14.62 11.40
N GLU A 133 -0.05 -15.29 11.20
CA GLU A 133 0.99 -15.49 12.22
C GLU A 133 2.01 -14.36 12.27
N THR A 134 2.18 -13.63 11.16
CA THR A 134 3.27 -12.66 10.99
C THR A 134 2.80 -11.20 10.98
N VAL A 135 1.49 -10.99 10.86
CA VAL A 135 0.91 -9.65 10.72
C VAL A 135 0.90 -8.92 12.06
N GLU A 136 1.64 -7.83 12.12
CA GLU A 136 1.77 -7.01 13.32
C GLU A 136 0.74 -5.87 13.38
N LYS A 137 0.32 -5.35 12.23
CA LYS A 137 -0.57 -4.18 12.12
C LYS A 137 -1.51 -4.27 10.92
N TYR A 138 -2.69 -3.71 11.10
CA TYR A 138 -3.69 -3.51 10.04
C TYR A 138 -3.90 -2.01 9.84
N ILE A 139 -3.91 -1.55 8.59
CA ILE A 139 -4.14 -0.14 8.25
C ILE A 139 -5.34 -0.06 7.33
N ILE A 140 -6.41 0.58 7.81
CA ILE A 140 -7.65 0.72 7.06
C ILE A 140 -7.59 1.96 6.19
N ILE A 141 -7.81 1.79 4.87
CA ILE A 141 -7.52 2.80 3.87
C ILE A 141 -8.59 3.89 3.82
N ASN A 142 -9.85 3.55 3.91
CA ASN A 142 -10.99 4.44 3.61
C ASN A 142 -12.12 4.25 4.61
N ALA A 143 -11.79 4.26 5.90
CA ALA A 143 -12.76 4.08 6.96
C ALA A 143 -13.71 5.28 7.06
N PRO A 144 -15.04 5.08 7.08
CA PRO A 144 -15.98 6.13 7.43
C PRO A 144 -15.85 6.52 8.93
N GLU A 145 -16.34 7.71 9.31
CA GLU A 145 -16.19 8.26 10.67
C GLU A 145 -16.57 7.32 11.82
N ASN A 146 -17.57 6.46 11.62
CA ASN A 146 -18.06 5.52 12.64
C ASN A 146 -17.66 4.06 12.33
N PHE A 147 -16.55 3.87 11.66
CA PHE A 147 -16.08 2.54 11.30
C PHE A 147 -15.63 1.76 12.55
N SER A 148 -16.09 0.52 12.67
CA SER A 148 -15.68 -0.38 13.74
C SER A 148 -15.16 -1.70 13.16
N THR A 149 -14.17 -2.27 13.81
CA THR A 149 -13.56 -3.54 13.41
C THR A 149 -13.12 -4.34 14.62
N SER A 150 -13.11 -5.65 14.50
CA SER A 150 -12.55 -6.57 15.48
C SER A 150 -11.05 -6.82 15.31
N LEU A 151 -10.42 -6.26 14.27
CA LEU A 151 -8.99 -6.37 14.05
C LEU A 151 -8.22 -5.66 15.17
N LEU A 152 -7.22 -6.34 15.73
CA LEU A 152 -6.33 -5.76 16.74
C LEU A 152 -5.21 -4.94 16.07
N ASN A 153 -4.62 -3.99 16.81
CA ASN A 153 -3.52 -3.14 16.33
C ASN A 153 -3.84 -2.40 15.02
N THR A 154 -5.04 -1.85 14.94
CA THR A 154 -5.55 -1.15 13.76
C THR A 154 -5.16 0.33 13.79
N LEU A 155 -4.75 0.84 12.62
CA LEU A 155 -4.49 2.25 12.33
C LEU A 155 -5.35 2.67 11.13
N TYR A 156 -5.48 3.97 10.92
CA TYR A 156 -6.19 4.52 9.77
C TYR A 156 -5.23 5.28 8.85
N TYR A 157 -5.48 5.20 7.55
CA TYR A 157 -4.53 5.67 6.52
C TYR A 157 -4.34 7.19 6.54
N GLU A 158 -5.36 7.94 6.89
CA GLU A 158 -5.32 9.42 6.84
C GLU A 158 -4.91 10.05 8.20
N ASP A 159 -4.73 9.26 9.27
CA ASP A 159 -4.22 9.71 10.58
C ASP A 159 -2.69 9.82 10.57
#